data_3e4974c2a8b8b8d78c10680d527fe7df
#
_entry.id   3e4974c2a8b8b8d78c10680d527fe7df
#
_cell.length_a   1.000
_cell.length_b   1.000
_cell.length_c   1.000
_cell.angle_alpha   90.00
_cell.angle_beta   90.00
_cell.angle_gamma   90.00
#
_symmetry.space_group_name_H-M   'P 1'
#
loop_
_entity.id
_entity.type
_entity.pdbx_description
1 polymer ?
#
loop_
_entity_poly.entity_id
_entity_poly.type
_entity_poly.pdbx_seq_one_letter_code
_entity_poly.pdbx_strand_id
1 'polypeptide(L)'
;IAYSTCSQLGYMVFACGLSDYAVGIFHLANHAVFKALLFLGAGMVIHAVNDEQDMRKMGGLKKLVPFTYSVMTIASLALIGFPFLAGFYSKDLILELAYGKFTPFSHFSYYLGTFGAFLTAFYSTRLACLTFLVKPNGVRPVIGFAHETFSYMFIALCVLAIPSIFIGFLTKDMIVGVGSDFFGVALYNNPKTLHI
;
A
#
# COMPACT_ATOMS: atom_id res chain seq x y z
N ILE A 1 5.16 -9.58 -1.48
CA ILE A 1 5.29 -8.16 -1.11
C ILE A 1 6.23 -7.43 -2.07
N ALA A 2 7.40 -7.98 -2.45
CA ALA A 2 8.37 -7.31 -3.33
C ALA A 2 7.80 -6.92 -4.70
N TYR A 3 7.22 -7.85 -5.44
CA TYR A 3 6.63 -7.56 -6.77
C TYR A 3 5.46 -6.57 -6.74
N SER A 4 4.76 -6.46 -5.62
CA SER A 4 3.73 -5.42 -5.48
C SER A 4 4.33 -4.02 -5.40
N THR A 5 5.61 -3.87 -5.00
CA THR A 5 6.34 -2.60 -5.11
C THR A 5 6.54 -2.21 -6.58
N CYS A 6 6.97 -3.16 -7.43
CA CYS A 6 7.11 -2.93 -8.87
C CYS A 6 5.78 -2.49 -9.51
N SER A 7 4.67 -3.11 -9.12
CA SER A 7 3.34 -2.73 -9.58
C SER A 7 2.97 -1.30 -9.18
N GLN A 8 3.25 -0.90 -7.93
CA GLN A 8 2.94 0.47 -7.47
C GLN A 8 3.87 1.52 -8.10
N LEU A 9 5.14 1.18 -8.33
CA LEU A 9 6.04 2.03 -9.14
C LEU A 9 5.49 2.22 -10.56
N GLY A 10 4.86 1.20 -11.14
CA GLY A 10 4.12 1.31 -12.39
C GLY A 10 3.04 2.40 -12.36
N TYR A 11 2.28 2.52 -11.27
CA TYR A 11 1.31 3.63 -11.11
C TYR A 11 1.99 5.00 -11.03
N MET A 12 3.17 5.10 -10.41
CA MET A 12 3.91 6.36 -10.36
C MET A 12 4.42 6.78 -11.74
N VAL A 13 4.99 5.84 -12.50
CA VAL A 13 5.41 6.08 -13.89
C VAL A 13 4.19 6.42 -14.77
N PHE A 14 3.06 5.78 -14.55
CA PHE A 14 1.81 6.08 -15.20
C PHE A 14 1.36 7.54 -14.94
N ALA A 15 1.38 8.01 -13.69
CA ALA A 15 1.10 9.40 -13.34
C ALA A 15 2.05 10.37 -14.03
N CYS A 16 3.35 10.05 -14.09
CA CYS A 16 4.34 10.84 -14.83
C CYS A 16 4.03 10.86 -16.35
N GLY A 17 3.60 9.76 -16.93
CA GLY A 17 3.15 9.68 -18.33
C GLY A 17 1.91 10.53 -18.62
N LEU A 18 1.10 10.78 -17.61
CA LEU A 18 0.00 11.75 -17.66
C LEU A 18 0.46 13.21 -17.45
N SER A 19 1.74 13.47 -17.28
CA SER A 19 2.31 14.79 -16.95
C SER A 19 1.83 15.37 -15.62
N ASP A 20 1.40 14.53 -14.70
CA ASP A 20 0.97 14.90 -13.34
C ASP A 20 2.00 14.42 -12.31
N TYR A 21 3.15 15.08 -12.31
CA TYR A 21 4.31 14.69 -11.48
C TYR A 21 4.04 14.82 -9.99
N ALA A 22 3.28 15.85 -9.58
CA ALA A 22 2.93 16.08 -8.18
C ALA A 22 2.15 14.88 -7.60
N VAL A 23 1.21 14.33 -8.38
CA VAL A 23 0.42 13.16 -7.99
C VAL A 23 1.29 11.89 -7.92
N GLY A 24 2.25 11.76 -8.84
CA GLY A 24 3.23 10.67 -8.81
C GLY A 24 4.08 10.69 -7.52
N ILE A 25 4.58 11.86 -7.13
CA ILE A 25 5.36 12.06 -5.90
C ILE A 25 4.47 11.86 -4.66
N PHE A 26 3.24 12.34 -4.68
CA PHE A 26 2.28 12.13 -3.62
C PHE A 26 2.01 10.63 -3.38
N HIS A 27 1.82 9.87 -4.46
CA HIS A 27 1.66 8.42 -4.35
C HIS A 27 2.95 7.74 -3.85
N LEU A 28 4.12 8.21 -4.25
CA LEU A 28 5.41 7.70 -3.75
C LEU A 28 5.53 7.86 -2.23
N ALA A 29 5.21 9.04 -1.70
CA ALA A 29 5.27 9.32 -0.28
C ALA A 29 4.32 8.42 0.53
N ASN A 30 3.06 8.31 0.11
CA ASN A 30 2.08 7.44 0.75
C ASN A 30 2.50 5.96 0.65
N HIS A 31 2.95 5.53 -0.54
CA HIS A 31 3.41 4.16 -0.78
C HIS A 31 4.58 3.78 0.12
N ALA A 32 5.55 4.66 0.33
CA ALA A 32 6.70 4.40 1.17
C ALA A 32 6.29 4.00 2.60
N VAL A 33 5.30 4.68 3.17
CA VAL A 33 4.82 4.46 4.54
C VAL A 33 4.15 3.08 4.68
N PHE A 34 3.08 2.82 3.93
CA PHE A 34 2.36 1.55 4.10
C PHE A 34 3.17 0.36 3.57
N LYS A 35 4.10 0.60 2.68
CA LYS A 35 4.97 -0.47 2.17
C LYS A 35 6.05 -0.86 3.19
N ALA A 36 6.67 0.12 3.83
CA ALA A 36 7.58 -0.13 4.95
C ALA A 36 6.86 -0.92 6.06
N LEU A 37 5.61 -0.54 6.37
CA LEU A 37 4.77 -1.23 7.34
C LEU A 37 4.54 -2.70 6.96
N LEU A 38 4.25 -2.99 5.68
CA LEU A 38 4.07 -4.37 5.18
C LEU A 38 5.37 -5.19 5.25
N PHE A 39 6.51 -4.59 4.90
CA PHE A 39 7.79 -5.30 4.92
C PHE A 39 8.23 -5.61 6.36
N LEU A 40 8.15 -4.65 7.26
CA LEU A 40 8.47 -4.86 8.67
C LEU A 40 7.51 -5.86 9.33
N GLY A 41 6.20 -5.76 9.03
CA GLY A 41 5.21 -6.72 9.50
C GLY A 41 5.46 -8.14 8.99
N ALA A 42 5.84 -8.28 7.71
CA ALA A 42 6.24 -9.58 7.16
C ALA A 42 7.51 -10.11 7.83
N GLY A 43 8.49 -9.25 8.14
CA GLY A 43 9.66 -9.63 8.91
C GLY A 43 9.32 -10.17 10.29
N MET A 44 8.38 -9.53 11.00
CA MET A 44 7.87 -10.02 12.29
C MET A 44 7.21 -11.40 12.16
N VAL A 45 6.39 -11.60 11.14
CA VAL A 45 5.75 -12.92 10.91
C VAL A 45 6.81 -14.00 10.61
N ILE A 46 7.76 -13.72 9.72
CA ILE A 46 8.84 -14.65 9.35
C ILE A 46 9.65 -15.03 10.59
N HIS A 47 10.04 -14.05 11.41
CA HIS A 47 10.77 -14.30 12.64
C HIS A 47 9.96 -15.15 13.65
N ALA A 48 8.65 -14.87 13.78
CA ALA A 48 7.75 -15.63 14.67
C ALA A 48 7.60 -17.11 14.27
N VAL A 49 7.74 -17.43 12.96
CA VAL A 49 7.63 -18.80 12.43
C VAL A 49 8.98 -19.43 12.08
N ASN A 50 10.05 -19.05 12.79
CA ASN A 50 11.39 -19.61 12.66
C ASN A 50 11.95 -19.52 11.22
N ASP A 51 11.89 -18.31 10.63
CA ASP A 51 12.39 -17.92 9.32
C ASP A 51 11.74 -18.62 8.11
N GLU A 52 10.58 -19.27 8.30
CA GLU A 52 9.81 -19.78 7.17
C GLU A 52 9.21 -18.61 6.38
N GLN A 53 9.41 -18.61 5.04
CA GLN A 53 8.93 -17.58 4.12
C GLN A 53 7.78 -18.04 3.24
N ASP A 54 7.52 -19.34 3.15
CA ASP A 54 6.46 -19.88 2.31
C ASP A 54 5.10 -19.78 3.00
N MET A 55 4.23 -18.90 2.49
CA MET A 55 2.87 -18.69 3.01
C MET A 55 2.02 -19.97 3.00
N ARG A 56 2.35 -20.96 2.13
CA ARG A 56 1.62 -22.24 2.06
C ARG A 56 1.88 -23.11 3.28
N LYS A 57 2.98 -22.89 3.98
CA LYS A 57 3.38 -23.59 5.20
C LYS A 57 3.03 -22.80 6.47
N MET A 58 2.40 -21.63 6.33
CA MET A 58 1.90 -20.81 7.43
C MET A 58 0.41 -21.11 7.69
N GLY A 59 -0.23 -20.31 8.50
CA GLY A 59 -1.66 -20.33 8.76
C GLY A 59 -1.98 -20.22 10.24
N GLY A 60 -3.17 -19.70 10.55
CA GLY A 60 -3.69 -19.59 11.92
C GLY A 60 -2.97 -18.58 12.82
N LEU A 61 -2.09 -17.76 12.28
CA LEU A 61 -1.24 -16.85 13.06
C LEU A 61 -2.00 -15.69 13.71
N LYS A 62 -3.27 -15.44 13.32
CA LYS A 62 -4.10 -14.35 13.86
C LYS A 62 -4.16 -14.34 15.39
N LYS A 63 -4.23 -15.50 16.04
CA LYS A 63 -4.34 -15.61 17.49
C LYS A 63 -2.98 -15.56 18.20
N LEU A 64 -1.91 -15.90 17.49
CA LEU A 64 -0.56 -15.99 18.04
C LEU A 64 0.18 -14.67 17.98
N VAL A 65 -0.04 -13.91 16.88
CA VAL A 65 0.55 -12.58 16.64
C VAL A 65 -0.53 -11.56 16.29
N PRO A 66 -1.42 -11.19 17.24
CA PRO A 66 -2.60 -10.36 16.97
C PRO A 66 -2.26 -8.92 16.59
N PHE A 67 -1.23 -8.34 17.19
CA PHE A 67 -0.79 -6.98 16.85
C PHE A 67 -0.24 -6.92 15.42
N THR A 68 0.68 -7.81 15.08
CA THR A 68 1.25 -7.90 13.73
C THR A 68 0.15 -8.15 12.69
N TYR A 69 -0.83 -9.00 12.99
CA TYR A 69 -2.01 -9.19 12.15
C TYR A 69 -2.78 -7.89 11.91
N SER A 70 -3.05 -7.12 12.97
CA SER A 70 -3.79 -5.87 12.87
C SER A 70 -3.07 -4.84 12.00
N VAL A 71 -1.78 -4.65 12.24
CA VAL A 71 -0.93 -3.71 11.50
C VAL A 71 -0.81 -4.10 10.02
N MET A 72 -0.57 -5.38 9.72
CA MET A 72 -0.52 -5.87 8.35
C MET A 72 -1.87 -5.77 7.63
N THR A 73 -2.97 -5.92 8.35
CA THR A 73 -4.32 -5.73 7.79
C THR A 73 -4.53 -4.26 7.41
N ILE A 74 -4.18 -3.31 8.28
CA ILE A 74 -4.26 -1.87 7.98
C ILE A 74 -3.42 -1.54 6.75
N ALA A 75 -2.17 -1.99 6.71
CA ALA A 75 -1.28 -1.73 5.59
C ALA A 75 -1.75 -2.37 4.27
N SER A 76 -2.34 -3.56 4.35
CA SER A 76 -2.94 -4.24 3.18
C SER A 76 -4.16 -3.49 2.65
N LEU A 77 -5.02 -3.00 3.54
CA LEU A 77 -6.17 -2.17 3.16
C LEU A 77 -5.73 -0.83 2.56
N ALA A 78 -4.69 -0.20 3.12
CA ALA A 78 -4.10 1.01 2.54
C ALA A 78 -3.53 0.76 1.14
N LEU A 79 -2.85 -0.37 0.92
CA LEU A 79 -2.32 -0.77 -0.39
C LEU A 79 -3.42 -1.02 -1.43
N ILE A 80 -4.53 -1.63 -1.03
CA ILE A 80 -5.70 -1.87 -1.90
C ILE A 80 -6.32 -0.55 -2.35
N GLY A 81 -6.30 0.47 -1.49
CA GLY A 81 -6.98 1.74 -1.67
C GLY A 81 -8.35 1.74 -0.99
N PHE A 82 -8.44 1.12 0.20
CA PHE A 82 -9.69 1.15 0.97
C PHE A 82 -10.03 2.61 1.39
N PRO A 83 -11.30 3.04 1.27
CA PRO A 83 -11.68 4.41 1.60
C PRO A 83 -11.15 4.89 2.95
N PHE A 84 -10.75 6.15 3.01
CA PHE A 84 -10.21 6.86 4.18
C PHE A 84 -8.79 6.46 4.60
N LEU A 85 -8.12 5.52 3.92
CA LEU A 85 -6.71 5.20 4.16
C LEU A 85 -5.80 5.94 3.18
N ALA A 86 -4.50 6.03 3.50
CA ALA A 86 -3.53 6.81 2.72
C ALA A 86 -3.48 6.44 1.23
N GLY A 87 -3.60 5.15 0.90
CA GLY A 87 -3.57 4.67 -0.48
C GLY A 87 -4.78 5.07 -1.31
N PHE A 88 -5.95 5.26 -0.69
CA PHE A 88 -7.16 5.72 -1.37
C PHE A 88 -6.94 7.09 -2.03
N TYR A 89 -6.49 8.08 -1.25
CA TYR A 89 -6.31 9.44 -1.74
C TYR A 89 -5.30 9.58 -2.87
N SER A 90 -4.28 8.73 -2.92
CA SER A 90 -3.24 8.84 -3.94
C SER A 90 -3.50 7.96 -5.17
N LYS A 91 -4.00 6.74 -5.00
CA LYS A 91 -4.20 5.79 -6.10
C LYS A 91 -5.41 6.14 -6.94
N ASP A 92 -6.52 6.48 -6.28
CA ASP A 92 -7.76 6.85 -6.98
C ASP A 92 -7.57 8.13 -7.77
N LEU A 93 -6.83 9.10 -7.21
CA LEU A 93 -6.50 10.33 -7.93
C LEU A 93 -5.73 10.08 -9.24
N ILE A 94 -4.78 9.13 -9.27
CA ILE A 94 -4.09 8.74 -10.52
C ILE A 94 -5.09 8.22 -11.56
N LEU A 95 -6.05 7.39 -11.14
CA LEU A 95 -7.05 6.83 -12.03
C LEU A 95 -8.04 7.89 -12.52
N GLU A 96 -8.48 8.80 -11.66
CA GLU A 96 -9.36 9.92 -12.01
C GLU A 96 -8.70 10.85 -13.04
N LEU A 97 -7.43 11.21 -12.85
CA LEU A 97 -6.66 11.99 -13.81
C LEU A 97 -6.53 11.28 -15.17
N ALA A 98 -6.35 9.97 -15.17
CA ALA A 98 -6.31 9.19 -16.40
C ALA A 98 -7.65 9.22 -17.14
N TYR A 99 -8.74 9.12 -16.41
CA TYR A 99 -10.09 9.19 -16.98
C TYR A 99 -10.40 10.59 -17.54
N GLY A 100 -10.02 11.64 -16.80
CA GLY A 100 -10.30 13.05 -17.15
C GLY A 100 -9.51 13.59 -18.34
N LYS A 101 -8.45 12.95 -18.79
CA LYS A 101 -7.63 13.44 -19.94
C LYS A 101 -8.23 13.21 -21.33
N PHE A 102 -9.31 12.50 -21.47
CA PHE A 102 -10.06 12.29 -22.74
C PHE A 102 -9.20 11.93 -23.98
N THR A 103 -8.05 11.27 -23.78
CA THR A 103 -7.24 10.75 -24.90
C THR A 103 -7.38 9.23 -24.99
N PRO A 104 -7.32 8.62 -26.19
CA PRO A 104 -7.43 7.16 -26.33
C PRO A 104 -6.41 6.40 -25.49
N PHE A 105 -5.17 6.88 -25.43
CA PHE A 105 -4.11 6.27 -24.62
C PHE A 105 -4.38 6.41 -23.11
N SER A 106 -4.96 7.51 -22.69
CA SER A 106 -5.32 7.75 -21.29
C SER A 106 -6.44 6.81 -20.83
N HIS A 107 -7.48 6.63 -21.64
CA HIS A 107 -8.54 5.66 -21.35
C HIS A 107 -8.02 4.21 -21.31
N PHE A 108 -7.17 3.83 -22.25
CA PHE A 108 -6.54 2.51 -22.21
C PHE A 108 -5.73 2.30 -20.93
N SER A 109 -4.95 3.30 -20.52
CA SER A 109 -4.18 3.26 -19.28
C SER A 109 -5.07 3.22 -18.04
N TYR A 110 -6.21 3.91 -18.05
CA TYR A 110 -7.23 3.84 -16.99
C TYR A 110 -7.75 2.40 -16.80
N TYR A 111 -8.13 1.72 -17.89
CA TYR A 111 -8.60 0.32 -17.79
C TYR A 111 -7.51 -0.62 -17.28
N LEU A 112 -6.27 -0.45 -17.72
CA LEU A 112 -5.13 -1.23 -17.21
C LEU A 112 -4.88 -0.95 -15.72
N GLY A 113 -4.94 0.31 -15.30
CA GLY A 113 -4.80 0.71 -13.91
C GLY A 113 -5.90 0.12 -13.03
N THR A 114 -7.15 0.19 -13.47
CA THR A 114 -8.31 -0.38 -12.76
C THR A 114 -8.19 -1.90 -12.63
N PHE A 115 -7.77 -2.60 -13.68
CA PHE A 115 -7.50 -4.03 -13.63
C PHE A 115 -6.34 -4.37 -12.68
N GLY A 116 -5.28 -3.56 -12.68
CA GLY A 116 -4.18 -3.65 -11.73
C GLY A 116 -4.63 -3.44 -10.27
N ALA A 117 -5.60 -2.54 -10.03
CA ALA A 117 -6.20 -2.35 -8.72
C ALA A 117 -6.94 -3.59 -8.24
N PHE A 118 -7.72 -4.24 -9.11
CA PHE A 118 -8.38 -5.52 -8.81
C PHE A 118 -7.37 -6.62 -8.45
N LEU A 119 -6.30 -6.76 -9.23
CA LEU A 119 -5.24 -7.73 -8.93
C LEU A 119 -4.53 -7.42 -7.60
N THR A 120 -4.39 -6.12 -7.26
CA THR A 120 -3.85 -5.69 -5.98
C THR A 120 -4.71 -6.19 -4.81
N ALA A 121 -6.01 -6.05 -4.91
CA ALA A 121 -6.95 -6.57 -3.90
C ALA A 121 -6.85 -8.10 -3.78
N PHE A 122 -6.77 -8.79 -4.91
CA PHE A 122 -6.68 -10.24 -4.93
C PHE A 122 -5.44 -10.79 -4.22
N TYR A 123 -4.24 -10.30 -4.55
CA TYR A 123 -3.04 -10.83 -3.90
C TYR A 123 -2.90 -10.38 -2.44
N SER A 124 -3.44 -9.22 -2.06
CA SER A 124 -3.43 -8.76 -0.67
C SER A 124 -4.36 -9.62 0.21
N THR A 125 -5.55 -9.93 -0.28
CA THR A 125 -6.46 -10.86 0.42
C THR A 125 -5.87 -12.27 0.49
N ARG A 126 -5.23 -12.76 -0.57
CA ARG A 126 -4.52 -14.04 -0.55
C ARG A 126 -3.44 -14.09 0.52
N LEU A 127 -2.63 -13.03 0.66
CA LEU A 127 -1.61 -12.92 1.70
C LEU A 127 -2.27 -13.01 3.09
N ALA A 128 -3.27 -12.19 3.37
CA ALA A 128 -3.94 -12.16 4.67
C ALA A 128 -4.60 -13.52 5.01
N CYS A 129 -5.27 -14.15 4.05
CA CYS A 129 -5.91 -15.44 4.25
C CYS A 129 -4.91 -16.55 4.55
N LEU A 130 -3.87 -16.72 3.73
CA LEU A 130 -2.92 -17.82 3.86
C LEU A 130 -2.04 -17.71 5.10
N THR A 131 -1.66 -16.50 5.52
CA THR A 131 -0.80 -16.33 6.69
C THR A 131 -1.58 -16.34 8.00
N PHE A 132 -2.75 -15.72 8.06
CA PHE A 132 -3.43 -15.48 9.33
C PHE A 132 -4.72 -16.25 9.54
N LEU A 133 -5.53 -16.49 8.49
CA LEU A 133 -6.91 -16.96 8.63
C LEU A 133 -7.09 -18.46 8.38
N VAL A 134 -6.38 -19.02 7.43
CA VAL A 134 -6.48 -20.47 7.07
C VAL A 134 -5.94 -21.33 8.21
N LYS A 135 -6.40 -22.56 8.33
CA LYS A 135 -5.90 -23.53 9.31
C LYS A 135 -4.38 -23.69 9.18
N PRO A 136 -3.65 -23.85 10.29
CA PRO A 136 -2.20 -24.06 10.29
C PRO A 136 -1.81 -25.23 9.40
N ASN A 137 -0.94 -24.99 8.42
CA ASN A 137 -0.46 -25.98 7.47
C ASN A 137 1.05 -26.26 7.61
N GLY A 138 1.68 -25.65 8.59
CA GLY A 138 3.10 -25.83 8.90
C GLY A 138 3.36 -26.88 9.97
N VAL A 139 4.64 -27.03 10.30
CA VAL A 139 5.09 -27.96 11.33
C VAL A 139 4.56 -27.51 12.69
N ARG A 140 3.78 -28.36 13.36
CA ARG A 140 3.10 -28.04 14.62
C ARG A 140 3.97 -27.37 15.69
N PRO A 141 5.21 -27.84 16.01
CA PRO A 141 6.03 -27.18 17.01
C PRO A 141 6.41 -25.75 16.63
N VAL A 142 6.71 -25.48 15.35
CA VAL A 142 7.10 -24.14 14.89
C VAL A 142 5.94 -23.15 15.08
N ILE A 143 4.74 -23.52 14.67
CA ILE A 143 3.56 -22.66 14.83
C ILE A 143 3.16 -22.55 16.31
N GLY A 144 3.29 -23.62 17.08
CA GLY A 144 2.93 -23.63 18.51
C GLY A 144 3.80 -22.72 19.39
N PHE A 145 5.03 -22.46 19.00
CA PHE A 145 5.95 -21.54 19.68
C PHE A 145 5.94 -20.12 19.12
N ALA A 146 5.17 -19.86 18.07
CA ALA A 146 5.07 -18.52 17.51
C ALA A 146 4.43 -17.55 18.53
N HIS A 147 5.14 -16.47 18.83
CA HIS A 147 4.70 -15.42 19.75
C HIS A 147 5.14 -14.05 19.26
N GLU A 148 4.46 -13.02 19.70
CA GLU A 148 4.89 -11.65 19.41
C GLU A 148 6.13 -11.30 20.23
N THR A 149 7.16 -10.84 19.53
CA THR A 149 8.38 -10.35 20.16
C THR A 149 8.28 -8.83 20.27
N PHE A 150 8.28 -8.33 21.51
CA PHE A 150 8.39 -6.89 21.80
C PHE A 150 9.84 -6.44 21.56
N SER A 151 10.14 -6.10 20.33
CA SER A 151 11.45 -5.63 19.88
C SER A 151 11.36 -4.21 19.33
N TYR A 152 12.50 -3.65 18.95
CA TYR A 152 12.55 -2.36 18.25
C TYR A 152 11.67 -2.34 16.98
N MET A 153 11.44 -3.48 16.33
CA MET A 153 10.54 -3.60 15.20
C MET A 153 9.08 -3.30 15.57
N PHE A 154 8.65 -3.70 16.79
CA PHE A 154 7.31 -3.40 17.29
C PHE A 154 7.08 -1.88 17.37
N ILE A 155 8.06 -1.12 17.91
CA ILE A 155 7.99 0.34 18.00
C ILE A 155 7.91 0.95 16.59
N ALA A 156 8.74 0.48 15.66
CA ALA A 156 8.72 0.95 14.28
C ALA A 156 7.38 0.71 13.60
N LEU A 157 6.75 -0.45 13.82
CA LEU A 157 5.42 -0.76 13.32
C LEU A 157 4.35 0.17 13.88
N CYS A 158 4.39 0.47 15.20
CA CYS A 158 3.48 1.44 15.82
C CYS A 158 3.61 2.83 15.18
N VAL A 159 4.83 3.30 15.02
CA VAL A 159 5.11 4.63 14.43
C VAL A 159 4.64 4.71 12.97
N LEU A 160 4.83 3.65 12.17
CA LEU A 160 4.41 3.63 10.78
C LEU A 160 2.90 3.38 10.58
N ALA A 161 2.23 2.75 11.55
CA ALA A 161 0.79 2.48 11.44
C ALA A 161 -0.03 3.77 11.42
N ILE A 162 0.33 4.76 12.24
CA ILE A 162 -0.38 6.04 12.32
C ILE A 162 -0.38 6.78 10.98
N PRO A 163 0.78 7.08 10.36
CA PRO A 163 0.78 7.76 9.08
C PRO A 163 0.18 6.91 7.95
N SER A 164 0.24 5.59 8.00
CA SER A 164 -0.41 4.76 6.98
C SER A 164 -1.94 4.95 6.92
N ILE A 165 -2.54 5.43 7.99
CA ILE A 165 -3.97 5.77 8.04
C ILE A 165 -4.19 7.21 7.60
N PHE A 166 -3.46 8.17 8.18
CA PHE A 166 -3.81 9.58 8.13
C PHE A 166 -3.03 10.41 7.11
N ILE A 167 -1.81 10.01 6.71
CA ILE A 167 -0.92 10.85 5.91
C ILE A 167 -1.54 11.25 4.57
N GLY A 168 -2.27 10.35 3.92
CA GLY A 168 -2.94 10.63 2.64
C GLY A 168 -3.96 11.76 2.75
N PHE A 169 -4.75 11.75 3.81
CA PHE A 169 -5.73 12.80 4.06
C PHE A 169 -5.06 14.14 4.43
N LEU A 170 -4.08 14.11 5.33
CA LEU A 170 -3.41 15.32 5.82
C LEU A 170 -2.60 16.04 4.74
N THR A 171 -2.01 15.30 3.82
CA THR A 171 -1.06 15.86 2.83
C THR A 171 -1.68 16.07 1.44
N LYS A 172 -2.88 15.55 1.18
CA LYS A 172 -3.49 15.68 -0.16
C LYS A 172 -3.67 17.13 -0.58
N ASP A 173 -4.26 17.96 0.29
CA ASP A 173 -4.56 19.34 -0.03
C ASP A 173 -3.29 20.21 -0.09
N MET A 174 -2.25 19.83 0.67
CA MET A 174 -0.95 20.49 0.65
C MET A 174 -0.18 20.21 -0.64
N ILE A 175 -0.17 18.95 -1.12
CA ILE A 175 0.68 18.51 -2.23
C ILE A 175 -0.04 18.63 -3.58
N VAL A 176 -1.33 18.27 -3.64
CA VAL A 176 -2.09 18.09 -4.87
C VAL A 176 -3.38 18.92 -4.88
N GLY A 177 -3.67 19.65 -3.81
CA GLY A 177 -4.87 20.48 -3.70
C GLY A 177 -4.92 21.57 -4.77
N VAL A 178 -6.14 21.99 -5.13
CA VAL A 178 -6.36 23.07 -6.11
C VAL A 178 -5.68 24.34 -5.62
N GLY A 179 -4.77 24.90 -6.42
CA GLY A 179 -3.99 26.07 -6.05
C GLY A 179 -2.81 25.82 -5.10
N SER A 180 -2.44 24.56 -4.86
CA SER A 180 -1.25 24.23 -4.09
C SER A 180 0.02 24.69 -4.82
N ASP A 181 0.83 25.50 -4.13
CA ASP A 181 2.14 25.96 -4.61
C ASP A 181 3.30 25.21 -3.93
N PHE A 182 3.04 24.01 -3.39
CA PHE A 182 4.02 23.23 -2.64
C PHE A 182 5.32 22.99 -3.41
N PHE A 183 5.22 22.68 -4.69
CA PHE A 183 6.38 22.48 -5.56
C PHE A 183 6.80 23.76 -6.31
N GLY A 184 6.01 24.83 -6.27
CA GLY A 184 6.28 26.08 -6.97
C GLY A 184 6.62 25.87 -8.44
N VAL A 185 7.73 26.45 -8.88
CA VAL A 185 8.24 26.34 -10.28
C VAL A 185 8.96 24.99 -10.53
N ALA A 186 9.22 24.18 -9.47
CA ALA A 186 10.01 22.95 -9.62
C ALA A 186 9.29 21.85 -10.43
N LEU A 187 7.96 21.85 -10.43
CA LEU A 187 7.16 20.90 -11.21
C LEU A 187 6.20 21.62 -12.13
N TYR A 188 6.12 21.15 -13.37
CA TYR A 188 5.11 21.61 -14.31
C TYR A 188 3.73 21.07 -13.89
N ASN A 189 2.83 21.97 -13.57
CA ASN A 189 1.43 21.67 -13.32
C ASN A 189 0.61 21.95 -14.58
N ASN A 190 -0.08 20.95 -15.09
CA ASN A 190 -0.94 21.12 -16.23
C ASN A 190 -2.21 21.89 -15.82
N PRO A 191 -2.47 23.11 -16.35
CA PRO A 191 -3.62 23.93 -15.94
C PRO A 191 -4.97 23.26 -16.23
N LYS A 192 -5.02 22.28 -17.12
CA LYS A 192 -6.25 21.53 -17.44
C LYS A 192 -6.62 20.48 -16.39
N THR A 193 -5.70 20.08 -15.52
CA THR A 193 -5.94 19.08 -14.46
C THR A 193 -6.17 19.71 -13.09
N LEU A 194 -6.05 21.04 -12.97
CA LEU A 194 -6.29 21.78 -11.72
C LEU A 194 -7.76 21.83 -11.29
N HIS A 195 -8.68 21.25 -12.06
CA HIS A 195 -10.13 21.31 -11.80
C HIS A 195 -10.78 19.95 -11.57
N ILE A 196 -9.98 18.89 -11.32
CA ILE A 196 -10.50 17.53 -11.04
C ILE A 196 -10.42 17.21 -9.56
#